data_79e70225e07f0a771b20f8348fac7ada
#
_entry.id   79e70225e07f0a771b20f8348fac7ada
#
_cell.length_a   1.000
_cell.length_b   1.000
_cell.length_c   1.000
_cell.angle_alpha   90.00
_cell.angle_beta   90.00
_cell.angle_gamma   90.00
#
_symmetry.space_group_name_H-M   'P 1'
#
loop_
_entity.id
_entity.type
_entity.pdbx_description
1 polymer ?
#
loop_
_entity_poly.entity_id
_entity_poly.type
_entity_poly.pdbx_seq_one_letter_code
_entity_poly.pdbx_strand_id
1 'polypeptide(L)'
;MRLLLGIVFSALVFLAGAFAFSPRALPLFPATGVRVDTVLLLDAARAGARLVAVGERAHIFLSDDEGKTWRLAKSPARSTLTAVYFRDPKHGWAVGHDALILRTEDGGETWEQTYFAPQEERPLLDIWFRDERHGIALGAYGAYLESSDGGRSWRSRKIQEEDTHFNALAGGTDLRLFIAGESGTLLRSADGGKTWERLASPYKGSFFGAVRSGETVLAAYGLRGHIFHSRDAGSSWTPVDNSSQASLMRGRTLKDGTVVLVGQDGNVLVSRDGARSFALHRAAGGRALASMIEAADGDLLVFGEGGFARAAGVLGP
;
A
#
# COMPACT_ATOMS: atom_id res chain seq x y z
N MET A 1 35.14 50.03 -47.83
CA MET A 1 35.39 49.44 -46.52
C MET A 1 34.11 49.32 -45.67
N ARG A 2 33.28 50.34 -45.44
CA ARG A 2 32.06 50.31 -44.66
C ARG A 2 30.97 49.37 -45.20
N LEU A 3 30.79 49.32 -46.55
CA LEU A 3 29.80 48.44 -47.17
C LEU A 3 30.17 46.94 -47.00
N LEU A 4 31.44 46.61 -47.11
CA LEU A 4 31.95 45.27 -46.96
C LEU A 4 31.77 44.75 -45.50
N LEU A 5 32.02 45.61 -44.51
CA LEU A 5 31.79 45.35 -43.10
C LEU A 5 30.31 45.09 -42.78
N GLY A 6 29.40 45.88 -43.40
CA GLY A 6 27.95 45.65 -43.24
C GLY A 6 27.48 44.31 -43.80
N ILE A 7 27.98 43.91 -44.99
CA ILE A 7 27.64 42.62 -45.61
C ILE A 7 28.15 41.47 -44.75
N VAL A 8 29.39 41.53 -44.24
CA VAL A 8 29.98 40.50 -43.38
C VAL A 8 29.19 40.35 -42.05
N PHE A 9 28.82 41.47 -41.43
CA PHE A 9 28.03 41.47 -40.23
C PHE A 9 26.63 40.87 -40.44
N SER A 10 25.92 41.24 -41.51
CA SER A 10 24.62 40.66 -41.85
C SER A 10 24.69 39.16 -42.12
N ALA A 11 25.75 38.71 -42.82
CA ALA A 11 25.96 37.28 -43.05
C ALA A 11 26.21 36.51 -41.76
N LEU A 12 26.99 37.06 -40.81
CA LEU A 12 27.23 36.47 -39.51
C LEU A 12 25.95 36.37 -38.68
N VAL A 13 25.12 37.40 -38.66
CA VAL A 13 23.84 37.41 -37.98
C VAL A 13 22.90 36.36 -38.57
N PHE A 14 22.85 36.27 -39.91
CA PHE A 14 22.04 35.25 -40.59
C PHE A 14 22.52 33.83 -40.29
N LEU A 15 23.83 33.58 -40.33
CA LEU A 15 24.41 32.27 -39.97
C LEU A 15 24.18 31.91 -38.52
N ALA A 16 24.29 32.85 -37.58
CA ALA A 16 24.00 32.65 -36.18
C ALA A 16 22.52 32.32 -35.96
N GLY A 17 21.60 33.00 -36.66
CA GLY A 17 20.19 32.73 -36.68
C GLY A 17 19.87 31.31 -37.21
N ALA A 18 20.42 30.98 -38.39
CA ALA A 18 20.26 29.69 -39.00
C ALA A 18 20.80 28.55 -38.09
N PHE A 19 21.91 28.78 -37.40
CA PHE A 19 22.45 27.82 -36.42
C PHE A 19 21.57 27.71 -35.16
N ALA A 20 21.04 28.83 -34.65
CA ALA A 20 20.18 28.83 -33.45
C ALA A 20 18.87 28.11 -33.69
N PHE A 21 18.29 28.20 -34.88
CA PHE A 21 17.01 27.59 -35.25
C PHE A 21 17.17 26.27 -36.05
N SER A 22 18.40 25.78 -36.24
CA SER A 22 18.59 24.48 -36.88
C SER A 22 18.03 23.33 -36.04
N PRO A 23 17.32 22.37 -36.63
CA PRO A 23 16.89 21.19 -35.91
C PRO A 23 18.11 20.47 -35.33
N ARG A 24 18.17 20.37 -34.01
CA ARG A 24 19.20 19.57 -33.33
C ARG A 24 18.59 18.25 -32.91
N ALA A 25 19.33 17.15 -33.12
CA ALA A 25 18.99 15.91 -32.49
C ALA A 25 18.96 16.14 -30.95
N LEU A 26 17.83 15.84 -30.33
CA LEU A 26 17.75 15.88 -28.87
C LEU A 26 18.84 14.93 -28.33
N PRO A 27 19.62 15.36 -27.33
CA PRO A 27 20.56 14.45 -26.69
C PRO A 27 19.80 13.21 -26.26
N LEU A 28 20.33 12.04 -26.60
CA LEU A 28 19.84 10.78 -26.06
C LEU A 28 20.06 10.83 -24.55
N PHE A 29 19.02 11.19 -23.82
CA PHE A 29 19.04 11.00 -22.39
C PHE A 29 19.21 9.49 -22.14
N PRO A 30 20.15 9.07 -21.28
CA PRO A 30 20.22 7.68 -20.88
C PRO A 30 18.82 7.31 -20.39
N ALA A 31 18.33 6.15 -20.81
CA ALA A 31 17.09 5.58 -20.30
C ALA A 31 17.28 5.42 -18.77
N THR A 32 16.83 6.41 -18.01
CA THR A 32 16.81 6.31 -16.55
C THR A 32 15.71 5.32 -16.20
N GLY A 33 16.09 4.07 -16.06
CA GLY A 33 15.20 3.06 -15.51
C GLY A 33 14.79 3.49 -14.10
N VAL A 34 13.49 3.52 -13.83
CA VAL A 34 12.98 3.75 -12.46
C VAL A 34 13.49 2.62 -11.58
N ARG A 35 14.23 2.94 -10.53
CA ARG A 35 14.83 1.98 -9.61
C ARG A 35 13.95 1.84 -8.37
N VAL A 36 13.76 0.62 -7.91
CA VAL A 36 12.92 0.29 -6.75
C VAL A 36 13.39 0.97 -5.46
N ASP A 37 14.69 1.21 -5.32
CA ASP A 37 15.33 1.84 -4.15
C ASP A 37 15.28 3.38 -4.14
N THR A 38 14.64 3.99 -5.13
CA THR A 38 14.53 5.46 -5.25
C THR A 38 13.08 5.96 -5.21
N VAL A 39 12.12 5.07 -5.02
CA VAL A 39 10.68 5.38 -5.03
C VAL A 39 10.04 5.13 -3.67
N LEU A 40 8.90 5.77 -3.43
CA LEU A 40 8.06 5.45 -2.28
C LEU A 40 7.18 4.24 -2.62
N LEU A 41 7.37 3.14 -1.89
CA LEU A 41 6.51 1.96 -1.96
C LEU A 41 5.53 1.98 -0.79
N LEU A 42 4.24 1.81 -1.07
CA LEU A 42 3.18 1.93 -0.07
C LEU A 42 2.61 0.58 0.36
N ASP A 43 2.64 -0.42 -0.51
CA ASP A 43 2.25 -1.78 -0.14
C ASP A 43 2.96 -2.83 -0.99
N ALA A 44 2.94 -4.08 -0.51
CA ALA A 44 3.47 -5.23 -1.21
C ALA A 44 2.67 -6.50 -0.88
N ALA A 45 2.58 -7.40 -1.87
CA ALA A 45 1.90 -8.68 -1.74
C ALA A 45 2.67 -9.80 -2.46
N ARG A 46 2.32 -11.04 -2.15
CA ARG A 46 2.80 -12.22 -2.88
C ARG A 46 1.77 -12.70 -3.89
N ALA A 47 2.22 -12.88 -5.14
CA ALA A 47 1.54 -13.63 -6.19
C ALA A 47 2.22 -15.00 -6.31
N GLY A 48 1.89 -15.94 -5.42
CA GLY A 48 2.65 -17.18 -5.28
C GLY A 48 4.08 -16.95 -4.79
N ALA A 49 5.09 -17.29 -5.58
CA ALA A 49 6.50 -17.02 -5.27
C ALA A 49 6.92 -15.58 -5.60
N ARG A 50 6.18 -14.90 -6.47
CA ARG A 50 6.50 -13.53 -6.91
C ARG A 50 6.16 -12.50 -5.84
N LEU A 51 7.02 -11.51 -5.67
CA LEU A 51 6.74 -10.29 -4.93
C LEU A 51 6.20 -9.23 -5.89
N VAL A 52 5.14 -8.55 -5.47
CA VAL A 52 4.55 -7.40 -6.19
C VAL A 52 4.51 -6.23 -5.23
N ALA A 53 5.20 -5.14 -5.55
CA ALA A 53 5.24 -3.93 -4.73
C ALA A 53 4.67 -2.74 -5.51
N VAL A 54 3.83 -1.93 -4.84
CA VAL A 54 3.14 -0.79 -5.46
C VAL A 54 3.43 0.49 -4.70
N GLY A 55 3.33 1.62 -5.40
CA GLY A 55 3.55 2.90 -4.76
C GLY A 55 3.25 4.10 -5.66
N GLU A 56 4.04 5.16 -5.48
CA GLU A 56 3.86 6.42 -6.19
C GLU A 56 3.85 6.26 -7.71
N ARG A 57 3.11 7.17 -8.41
CA ARG A 57 3.03 7.25 -9.88
C ARG A 57 2.60 5.95 -10.56
N ALA A 58 1.79 5.16 -9.90
CA ALA A 58 1.35 3.83 -10.34
C ALA A 58 2.51 2.87 -10.67
N HIS A 59 3.69 3.06 -10.04
CA HIS A 59 4.76 2.10 -10.17
C HIS A 59 4.35 0.77 -9.54
N ILE A 60 4.51 -0.30 -10.31
CA ILE A 60 4.30 -1.67 -9.88
C ILE A 60 5.60 -2.42 -10.19
N PHE A 61 6.27 -2.87 -9.16
CA PHE A 61 7.52 -3.63 -9.26
C PHE A 61 7.26 -5.10 -9.01
N LEU A 62 7.93 -5.94 -9.79
CA LEU A 62 7.87 -7.39 -9.70
C LEU A 62 9.26 -7.94 -9.38
N SER A 63 9.33 -8.90 -8.46
CA SER A 63 10.53 -9.67 -8.18
C SER A 63 10.17 -11.16 -8.12
N ASP A 64 10.92 -11.97 -8.86
CA ASP A 64 10.76 -13.42 -8.92
C ASP A 64 11.87 -14.15 -8.13
N ASP A 65 12.72 -13.41 -7.39
CA ASP A 65 13.93 -13.90 -6.72
C ASP A 65 14.08 -13.36 -5.28
N GLU A 66 12.97 -13.18 -4.57
CA GLU A 66 12.91 -12.69 -3.18
C GLU A 66 13.55 -11.29 -3.01
N GLY A 67 13.33 -10.40 -3.97
CA GLY A 67 13.77 -9.01 -3.90
C GLY A 67 15.21 -8.76 -4.34
N LYS A 68 15.94 -9.75 -4.86
CA LYS A 68 17.30 -9.55 -5.37
C LYS A 68 17.31 -8.70 -6.62
N THR A 69 16.35 -8.94 -7.53
CA THR A 69 16.14 -8.12 -8.73
C THR A 69 14.69 -7.67 -8.86
N TRP A 70 14.50 -6.50 -9.44
CA TRP A 70 13.19 -5.88 -9.62
C TRP A 70 13.02 -5.37 -11.05
N ARG A 71 11.83 -5.51 -11.59
CA ARG A 71 11.43 -4.95 -12.88
C ARG A 71 10.07 -4.28 -12.77
N LEU A 72 9.80 -3.32 -13.64
CA LEU A 72 8.49 -2.67 -13.72
C LEU A 72 7.50 -3.53 -14.52
N ALA A 73 6.28 -3.65 -13.98
CA ALA A 73 5.13 -4.15 -14.71
C ALA A 73 4.56 -3.10 -15.66
N LYS A 74 3.71 -3.53 -16.59
CA LYS A 74 2.93 -2.63 -17.44
C LYS A 74 1.68 -2.17 -16.69
N SER A 75 1.61 -0.88 -16.35
CA SER A 75 0.45 -0.26 -15.74
C SER A 75 -0.20 0.75 -16.69
N PRO A 76 -1.53 0.78 -16.83
CA PRO A 76 -2.24 1.78 -17.62
C PRO A 76 -2.44 3.09 -16.85
N ALA A 77 -2.16 3.13 -15.55
CA ALA A 77 -2.46 4.23 -14.65
C ALA A 77 -1.24 5.13 -14.36
N ARG A 78 -1.53 6.27 -13.70
CA ARG A 78 -0.50 7.22 -13.22
C ARG A 78 -0.70 7.64 -11.78
N SER A 79 -1.87 7.37 -11.20
CA SER A 79 -2.21 7.72 -9.82
C SER A 79 -1.46 6.84 -8.82
N THR A 80 -1.08 7.39 -7.69
CA THR A 80 -0.41 6.63 -6.63
C THR A 80 -1.25 5.45 -6.18
N LEU A 81 -0.64 4.26 -6.12
CA LEU A 81 -1.24 3.04 -5.61
C LEU A 81 -0.94 2.90 -4.11
N THR A 82 -1.96 2.67 -3.31
CA THR A 82 -1.91 2.65 -1.83
C THR A 82 -1.91 1.24 -1.26
N ALA A 83 -2.56 0.29 -1.95
CA ALA A 83 -2.61 -1.10 -1.52
C ALA A 83 -2.63 -2.07 -2.70
N VAL A 84 -2.15 -3.30 -2.47
CA VAL A 84 -2.16 -4.41 -3.42
C VAL A 84 -2.53 -5.70 -2.70
N TYR A 85 -3.40 -6.49 -3.32
CA TYR A 85 -3.85 -7.77 -2.82
C TYR A 85 -3.81 -8.83 -3.92
N PHE A 86 -3.31 -10.01 -3.59
CA PHE A 86 -3.37 -11.20 -4.44
C PHE A 86 -4.11 -12.31 -3.70
N ARG A 87 -5.12 -12.87 -4.34
CA ARG A 87 -5.85 -14.01 -3.83
C ARG A 87 -5.16 -15.33 -4.16
N ASP A 88 -4.51 -15.38 -5.31
CA ASP A 88 -3.76 -16.52 -5.82
C ASP A 88 -2.59 -16.03 -6.70
N PRO A 89 -1.73 -16.92 -7.24
CA PRO A 89 -0.56 -16.49 -8.02
C PRO A 89 -0.86 -15.68 -9.29
N LYS A 90 -2.10 -15.66 -9.77
CA LYS A 90 -2.49 -14.99 -11.02
C LYS A 90 -3.38 -13.78 -10.79
N HIS A 91 -4.36 -13.91 -9.89
CA HIS A 91 -5.41 -12.91 -9.73
C HIS A 91 -5.09 -11.95 -8.59
N GLY A 92 -4.95 -10.68 -8.94
CA GLY A 92 -4.65 -9.61 -8.01
C GLY A 92 -5.33 -8.29 -8.36
N TRP A 93 -5.35 -7.40 -7.39
CA TRP A 93 -5.93 -6.07 -7.49
C TRP A 93 -5.04 -5.07 -6.77
N ALA A 94 -4.99 -3.85 -7.30
CA ALA A 94 -4.34 -2.71 -6.66
C ALA A 94 -5.29 -1.51 -6.65
N VAL A 95 -5.26 -0.75 -5.56
CA VAL A 95 -6.10 0.44 -5.40
C VAL A 95 -5.26 1.65 -5.09
N GLY A 96 -5.84 2.85 -5.28
CA GLY A 96 -5.09 4.06 -5.02
C GLY A 96 -5.88 5.35 -5.12
N HIS A 97 -5.14 6.43 -5.33
CA HIS A 97 -5.69 7.77 -5.51
C HIS A 97 -6.65 7.81 -6.70
N ASP A 98 -7.49 8.84 -6.76
CA ASP A 98 -8.51 9.05 -7.81
C ASP A 98 -9.55 7.91 -7.87
N ALA A 99 -9.79 7.24 -6.75
CA ALA A 99 -10.64 6.05 -6.64
C ALA A 99 -10.26 4.97 -7.67
N LEU A 100 -8.96 4.82 -7.95
CA LEU A 100 -8.44 3.89 -8.94
C LEU A 100 -8.49 2.45 -8.43
N ILE A 101 -8.97 1.52 -9.27
CA ILE A 101 -8.79 0.08 -9.09
C ILE A 101 -8.21 -0.53 -10.34
N LEU A 102 -7.09 -1.22 -10.18
CA LEU A 102 -6.45 -2.04 -11.19
C LEU A 102 -6.66 -3.52 -10.87
N ARG A 103 -6.75 -4.35 -11.89
CA ARG A 103 -6.90 -5.80 -11.81
C ARG A 103 -5.88 -6.50 -12.71
N THR A 104 -5.37 -7.63 -12.27
CA THR A 104 -4.48 -8.51 -13.06
C THR A 104 -4.98 -9.96 -13.04
N GLU A 105 -4.70 -10.70 -14.12
CA GLU A 105 -4.96 -12.14 -14.27
C GLU A 105 -3.68 -12.94 -14.60
N ASP A 106 -2.51 -12.29 -14.59
CA ASP A 106 -1.23 -12.86 -15.00
C ASP A 106 -0.11 -12.69 -13.95
N GLY A 107 -0.50 -12.54 -12.69
CA GLY A 107 0.44 -12.38 -11.58
C GLY A 107 1.14 -11.02 -11.57
N GLY A 108 0.47 -9.99 -12.09
CA GLY A 108 0.92 -8.60 -12.05
C GLY A 108 1.77 -8.17 -13.23
N GLU A 109 1.94 -8.99 -14.28
CA GLU A 109 2.67 -8.59 -15.50
C GLU A 109 1.97 -7.44 -16.21
N THR A 110 0.64 -7.60 -16.37
CA THR A 110 -0.21 -6.60 -16.98
C THR A 110 -1.40 -6.29 -16.09
N TRP A 111 -1.86 -5.05 -16.14
CA TRP A 111 -2.96 -4.56 -15.32
C TRP A 111 -4.01 -3.89 -16.19
N GLU A 112 -5.27 -4.09 -15.82
CA GLU A 112 -6.45 -3.47 -16.41
C GLU A 112 -7.08 -2.52 -15.39
N GLN A 113 -7.51 -1.33 -15.84
CA GLN A 113 -8.26 -0.40 -15.02
C GLN A 113 -9.74 -0.79 -15.02
N THR A 114 -10.26 -1.23 -13.86
CA THR A 114 -11.66 -1.67 -13.72
C THR A 114 -12.54 -0.63 -13.01
N TYR A 115 -11.95 0.34 -12.32
CA TYR A 115 -12.65 1.48 -11.73
C TYR A 115 -11.74 2.70 -11.71
N PHE A 116 -12.31 3.89 -11.97
CA PHE A 116 -11.59 5.15 -11.91
C PHE A 116 -12.58 6.30 -11.81
N ALA A 117 -12.53 7.08 -10.73
CA ALA A 117 -13.45 8.17 -10.47
C ALA A 117 -12.73 9.39 -9.85
N PRO A 118 -11.83 10.05 -10.61
CA PRO A 118 -11.01 11.14 -10.12
C PRO A 118 -11.82 12.34 -9.61
N GLN A 119 -13.02 12.54 -10.15
CA GLN A 119 -13.93 13.61 -9.70
C GLN A 119 -14.49 13.42 -8.30
N GLU A 120 -14.38 12.21 -7.73
CA GLU A 120 -14.81 11.94 -6.36
C GLU A 120 -13.78 12.39 -5.31
N GLU A 121 -12.53 12.61 -5.72
CA GLU A 121 -11.38 12.98 -4.85
C GLU A 121 -11.25 12.05 -3.62
N ARG A 122 -11.63 10.77 -3.79
CA ARG A 122 -11.65 9.76 -2.73
C ARG A 122 -10.59 8.69 -2.98
N PRO A 123 -9.38 8.80 -2.40
CA PRO A 123 -8.41 7.72 -2.50
C PRO A 123 -8.96 6.45 -1.84
N LEU A 124 -8.78 5.33 -2.52
CA LEU A 124 -8.95 4.01 -1.93
C LEU A 124 -7.68 3.65 -1.18
N LEU A 125 -7.80 3.02 -0.01
CA LEU A 125 -6.70 2.79 0.92
C LEU A 125 -6.42 1.30 1.18
N ASP A 126 -7.42 0.44 0.99
CA ASP A 126 -7.25 -1.01 1.12
C ASP A 126 -8.22 -1.78 0.21
N ILE A 127 -7.84 -3.03 -0.12
CA ILE A 127 -8.63 -3.93 -0.95
C ILE A 127 -8.46 -5.37 -0.50
N TRP A 128 -9.54 -6.14 -0.52
CA TRP A 128 -9.54 -7.53 -0.11
C TRP A 128 -10.62 -8.32 -0.86
N PHE A 129 -10.35 -9.59 -1.15
CA PHE A 129 -11.27 -10.51 -1.77
C PHE A 129 -11.50 -11.73 -0.87
N ARG A 130 -12.77 -12.01 -0.57
CA ARG A 130 -13.18 -13.19 0.17
C ARG A 130 -13.03 -14.46 -0.66
N ASP A 131 -13.46 -14.39 -1.90
CA ASP A 131 -13.47 -15.49 -2.86
C ASP A 131 -13.19 -14.95 -4.28
N GLU A 132 -13.37 -15.78 -5.32
CA GLU A 132 -13.10 -15.41 -6.72
C GLU A 132 -13.98 -14.27 -7.23
N ARG A 133 -15.11 -14.03 -6.61
CA ARG A 133 -16.12 -13.09 -7.07
C ARG A 133 -16.27 -11.86 -6.19
N HIS A 134 -16.21 -12.06 -4.85
CA HIS A 134 -16.61 -11.02 -3.91
C HIS A 134 -15.42 -10.30 -3.35
N GLY A 135 -15.32 -9.03 -3.69
CA GLY A 135 -14.27 -8.11 -3.23
C GLY A 135 -14.84 -6.87 -2.56
N ILE A 136 -14.03 -6.28 -1.70
CA ILE A 136 -14.30 -5.01 -1.02
C ILE A 136 -13.07 -4.12 -1.22
N ALA A 137 -13.28 -2.88 -1.66
CA ALA A 137 -12.28 -1.82 -1.62
C ALA A 137 -12.82 -0.68 -0.76
N LEU A 138 -11.96 -0.09 0.05
CA LEU A 138 -12.36 0.97 0.98
C LEU A 138 -11.33 2.10 1.03
N GLY A 139 -11.73 3.25 1.55
CA GLY A 139 -10.84 4.40 1.52
C GLY A 139 -11.36 5.64 2.25
N ALA A 140 -10.89 6.79 1.77
CA ALA A 140 -11.18 8.07 2.37
C ALA A 140 -12.65 8.45 2.28
N TYR A 141 -13.10 9.27 3.25
CA TYR A 141 -14.45 9.84 3.31
C TYR A 141 -15.56 8.78 3.23
N GLY A 142 -15.37 7.65 3.94
CA GLY A 142 -16.33 6.56 3.97
C GLY A 142 -16.47 5.79 2.65
N ALA A 143 -15.50 5.93 1.72
CA ALA A 143 -15.51 5.18 0.47
C ALA A 143 -15.54 3.67 0.75
N TYR A 144 -16.53 2.99 0.20
CA TYR A 144 -16.73 1.56 0.30
C TYR A 144 -17.34 1.04 -1.00
N LEU A 145 -16.59 0.21 -1.70
CA LEU A 145 -16.95 -0.37 -2.98
C LEU A 145 -17.01 -1.89 -2.86
N GLU A 146 -18.00 -2.50 -3.51
CA GLU A 146 -18.19 -3.95 -3.57
C GLU A 146 -18.14 -4.44 -5.01
N SER A 147 -17.50 -5.59 -5.20
CA SER A 147 -17.57 -6.37 -6.43
C SER A 147 -18.20 -7.72 -6.16
N SER A 148 -18.95 -8.25 -7.15
CA SER A 148 -19.51 -9.61 -7.14
C SER A 148 -19.12 -10.42 -8.39
N ASP A 149 -18.18 -9.90 -9.17
CA ASP A 149 -17.75 -10.47 -10.47
C ASP A 149 -16.21 -10.57 -10.61
N GLY A 150 -15.50 -10.63 -9.47
CA GLY A 150 -14.05 -10.75 -9.44
C GLY A 150 -13.32 -9.44 -9.71
N GLY A 151 -13.95 -8.31 -9.39
CA GLY A 151 -13.37 -6.97 -9.56
C GLY A 151 -13.42 -6.44 -10.98
N ARG A 152 -14.27 -7.02 -11.86
CA ARG A 152 -14.52 -6.49 -13.20
C ARG A 152 -15.41 -5.25 -13.17
N SER A 153 -16.31 -5.22 -12.20
CA SER A 153 -17.13 -4.05 -11.92
C SER A 153 -17.28 -3.79 -10.42
N TRP A 154 -17.56 -2.54 -10.06
CA TRP A 154 -17.61 -2.08 -8.68
C TRP A 154 -18.85 -1.22 -8.44
N ARG A 155 -19.44 -1.37 -7.27
CA ARG A 155 -20.60 -0.60 -6.82
C ARG A 155 -20.32 0.04 -5.47
N SER A 156 -20.55 1.34 -5.36
CA SER A 156 -20.44 2.07 -4.11
C SER A 156 -21.63 1.75 -3.19
N ARG A 157 -21.34 1.62 -1.89
CA ARG A 157 -22.34 1.45 -0.83
C ARG A 157 -21.95 2.28 0.40
N LYS A 158 -22.92 2.97 1.00
CA LYS A 158 -22.74 3.64 2.29
C LYS A 158 -22.97 2.61 3.41
N ILE A 159 -22.00 2.46 4.32
CA ILE A 159 -22.04 1.49 5.43
C ILE A 159 -22.12 2.15 6.81
N GLN A 160 -21.92 3.45 6.90
CA GLN A 160 -22.11 4.27 8.10
C GLN A 160 -22.53 5.70 7.69
N GLU A 161 -23.00 6.51 8.65
CA GLU A 161 -23.42 7.88 8.38
C GLU A 161 -22.25 8.87 8.31
N GLU A 162 -21.23 8.67 9.16
CA GLU A 162 -20.06 9.54 9.22
C GLU A 162 -19.13 9.31 8.03
N ASP A 163 -18.59 10.39 7.47
CA ASP A 163 -17.64 10.35 6.34
C ASP A 163 -16.18 10.23 6.84
N THR A 164 -15.93 9.39 7.86
CA THR A 164 -14.58 9.10 8.35
C THR A 164 -13.83 8.17 7.40
N HIS A 165 -12.50 8.32 7.36
CA HIS A 165 -11.67 7.45 6.51
C HIS A 165 -11.67 6.01 7.01
N PHE A 166 -11.84 5.06 6.10
CA PHE A 166 -11.59 3.64 6.33
C PHE A 166 -10.16 3.34 5.87
N ASN A 167 -9.26 3.10 6.83
CA ASN A 167 -7.83 2.99 6.54
C ASN A 167 -7.41 1.57 6.18
N ALA A 168 -8.02 0.55 6.78
CA ALA A 168 -7.68 -0.84 6.50
C ALA A 168 -8.84 -1.80 6.78
N LEU A 169 -8.83 -2.93 6.08
CA LEU A 169 -9.74 -4.06 6.27
C LEU A 169 -8.96 -5.29 6.72
N ALA A 170 -9.32 -5.83 7.88
CA ALA A 170 -8.81 -7.10 8.37
C ALA A 170 -9.84 -8.21 8.09
N GLY A 171 -9.61 -8.98 7.05
CA GLY A 171 -10.37 -10.16 6.67
C GLY A 171 -9.64 -11.45 7.02
N GLY A 172 -10.32 -12.58 6.82
CA GLY A 172 -9.78 -13.91 6.98
C GLY A 172 -10.49 -14.90 6.06
N THR A 173 -10.34 -16.18 6.33
CA THR A 173 -11.04 -17.26 5.60
C THR A 173 -12.49 -17.46 6.03
N ASP A 174 -12.89 -16.83 7.13
CA ASP A 174 -14.26 -16.78 7.64
C ASP A 174 -15.01 -15.52 7.19
N LEU A 175 -16.27 -15.40 7.57
CA LEU A 175 -17.11 -14.25 7.21
C LEU A 175 -16.90 -13.02 8.10
N ARG A 176 -16.02 -13.11 9.11
CA ARG A 176 -15.74 -12.00 10.02
C ARG A 176 -14.76 -11.03 9.41
N LEU A 177 -15.15 -9.76 9.32
CA LEU A 177 -14.36 -8.67 8.80
C LEU A 177 -14.32 -7.55 9.83
N PHE A 178 -13.21 -6.80 9.80
CA PHE A 178 -13.03 -5.62 10.65
C PHE A 178 -12.49 -4.46 9.80
N ILE A 179 -13.05 -3.28 9.98
CA ILE A 179 -12.53 -2.03 9.41
C ILE A 179 -11.96 -1.20 10.54
N ALA A 180 -10.74 -0.73 10.35
CA ALA A 180 -10.06 0.25 11.19
C ALA A 180 -9.95 1.58 10.44
N GLY A 181 -10.22 2.70 11.12
CA GLY A 181 -10.28 3.98 10.45
C GLY A 181 -10.01 5.19 11.34
N GLU A 182 -10.28 6.33 10.78
CA GLU A 182 -10.11 7.64 11.39
C GLU A 182 -11.05 7.85 12.58
N SER A 183 -10.63 8.75 13.48
CA SER A 183 -11.45 9.20 14.65
C SER A 183 -11.97 8.04 15.50
N GLY A 184 -11.14 7.02 15.68
CA GLY A 184 -11.49 5.84 16.47
C GLY A 184 -12.49 4.90 15.80
N THR A 185 -12.68 5.00 14.48
CA THR A 185 -13.59 4.13 13.74
C THR A 185 -13.11 2.69 13.79
N LEU A 186 -13.96 1.82 14.36
CA LEU A 186 -13.82 0.37 14.34
C LEU A 186 -15.18 -0.22 13.97
N LEU A 187 -15.25 -0.94 12.86
CA LEU A 187 -16.46 -1.63 12.41
C LEU A 187 -16.21 -3.13 12.34
N ARG A 188 -17.24 -3.92 12.63
CA ARG A 188 -17.23 -5.37 12.52
C ARG A 188 -18.36 -5.85 11.62
N SER A 189 -18.10 -6.85 10.81
CA SER A 189 -19.08 -7.64 10.09
C SER A 189 -18.93 -9.11 10.48
N ALA A 190 -20.06 -9.81 10.65
CA ALA A 190 -20.11 -11.25 10.89
C ALA A 190 -20.60 -12.04 9.66
N ASP A 191 -20.98 -11.35 8.57
CA ASP A 191 -21.70 -11.91 7.44
C ASP A 191 -21.01 -11.62 6.07
N GLY A 192 -19.70 -11.37 6.12
CA GLY A 192 -18.89 -11.13 4.93
C GLY A 192 -19.07 -9.76 4.32
N GLY A 193 -19.36 -8.76 5.14
CA GLY A 193 -19.50 -7.36 4.73
C GLY A 193 -20.94 -6.96 4.37
N LYS A 194 -21.93 -7.86 4.49
CA LYS A 194 -23.32 -7.50 4.17
C LYS A 194 -23.89 -6.50 5.17
N THR A 195 -23.59 -6.69 6.46
CA THR A 195 -23.95 -5.73 7.53
C THR A 195 -22.70 -5.35 8.32
N TRP A 196 -22.69 -4.14 8.86
CA TRP A 196 -21.60 -3.58 9.64
C TRP A 196 -22.13 -3.04 10.96
N GLU A 197 -21.44 -3.36 12.03
CA GLU A 197 -21.68 -2.90 13.39
C GLU A 197 -20.53 -2.00 13.85
N ARG A 198 -20.84 -0.84 14.42
CA ARG A 198 -19.83 0.03 15.03
C ARG A 198 -19.46 -0.49 16.41
N LEU A 199 -18.18 -0.71 16.64
CA LEU A 199 -17.65 -1.16 17.91
C LEU A 199 -17.36 0.03 18.84
N ALA A 200 -17.44 -0.20 20.15
CA ALA A 200 -16.96 0.77 21.13
C ALA A 200 -15.43 0.94 20.98
N SER A 201 -14.99 2.13 20.66
CA SER A 201 -13.57 2.40 20.45
C SER A 201 -12.88 2.79 21.77
N PRO A 202 -11.70 2.21 22.08
CA PRO A 202 -10.90 2.59 23.22
C PRO A 202 -10.10 3.89 23.01
N TYR A 203 -10.10 4.44 21.80
CA TYR A 203 -9.27 5.54 21.38
C TYR A 203 -10.01 6.47 20.41
N LYS A 204 -9.77 7.79 20.53
CA LYS A 204 -10.39 8.80 19.66
C LYS A 204 -9.51 9.20 18.47
N GLY A 205 -8.28 8.74 18.40
CA GLY A 205 -7.38 8.98 17.27
C GLY A 205 -7.56 7.96 16.15
N SER A 206 -6.78 8.09 15.08
CA SER A 206 -6.87 7.23 13.92
C SER A 206 -6.21 5.88 14.15
N PHE A 207 -6.91 4.82 13.80
CA PHE A 207 -6.33 3.51 13.56
C PHE A 207 -5.92 3.40 12.09
N PHE A 208 -4.68 3.01 11.83
CA PHE A 208 -4.19 2.77 10.47
C PHE A 208 -4.33 1.32 10.05
N GLY A 209 -4.62 0.43 11.01
CA GLY A 209 -4.91 -0.96 10.68
C GLY A 209 -5.40 -1.77 11.87
N ALA A 210 -5.81 -2.98 11.54
CA ALA A 210 -6.08 -4.04 12.48
C ALA A 210 -5.52 -5.36 11.95
N VAL A 211 -5.04 -6.22 12.85
CA VAL A 211 -4.61 -7.58 12.52
C VAL A 211 -5.40 -8.58 13.34
N ARG A 212 -5.67 -9.73 12.76
CA ARG A 212 -6.30 -10.88 13.41
C ARG A 212 -5.21 -11.90 13.76
N SER A 213 -5.20 -12.35 15.02
CA SER A 213 -4.33 -13.42 15.49
C SER A 213 -5.18 -14.59 16.00
N GLY A 214 -6.05 -15.14 15.14
CA GLY A 214 -7.02 -16.16 15.47
C GLY A 214 -8.46 -15.71 15.21
N GLU A 215 -9.43 -16.45 15.74
CA GLU A 215 -10.85 -16.21 15.46
C GLU A 215 -11.40 -14.95 16.15
N THR A 216 -11.03 -14.72 17.39
CA THR A 216 -11.56 -13.60 18.20
C THR A 216 -10.49 -12.63 18.65
N VAL A 217 -9.20 -12.93 18.39
CA VAL A 217 -8.07 -12.09 18.80
C VAL A 217 -7.76 -11.05 17.73
N LEU A 218 -7.74 -9.79 18.15
CA LEU A 218 -7.47 -8.64 17.31
C LEU A 218 -6.43 -7.73 17.95
N ALA A 219 -5.63 -7.06 17.13
CA ALA A 219 -4.91 -5.85 17.55
C ALA A 219 -5.23 -4.72 16.57
N ALA A 220 -5.76 -3.61 17.08
CA ALA A 220 -5.92 -2.36 16.36
C ALA A 220 -4.75 -1.43 16.68
N TYR A 221 -4.15 -0.80 15.68
CA TYR A 221 -2.95 0.02 15.84
C TYR A 221 -3.00 1.24 14.92
N GLY A 222 -2.20 2.26 15.25
CA GLY A 222 -2.16 3.45 14.38
C GLY A 222 -1.37 4.61 14.91
N LEU A 223 -2.04 5.75 14.99
CA LEU A 223 -1.46 7.06 15.28
C LEU A 223 -0.71 7.06 16.63
N ARG A 224 0.49 7.65 16.64
CA ARG A 224 1.36 7.78 17.82
C ARG A 224 1.72 6.46 18.50
N GLY A 225 1.77 5.36 17.74
CA GLY A 225 2.16 4.05 18.24
C GLY A 225 1.11 3.36 19.12
N HIS A 226 -0.10 3.91 19.25
CA HIS A 226 -1.14 3.25 20.05
C HIS A 226 -1.48 1.88 19.48
N ILE A 227 -1.55 0.89 20.37
CA ILE A 227 -1.96 -0.49 20.09
C ILE A 227 -3.00 -0.89 21.11
N PHE A 228 -4.09 -1.50 20.67
CA PHE A 228 -5.13 -2.05 21.52
C PHE A 228 -5.41 -3.50 21.14
N HIS A 229 -5.46 -4.36 22.14
CA HIS A 229 -5.68 -5.81 22.00
C HIS A 229 -7.08 -6.17 22.44
N SER A 230 -7.76 -7.04 21.69
CA SER A 230 -9.05 -7.62 22.00
C SER A 230 -8.99 -9.13 21.92
N ARG A 231 -9.73 -9.82 22.79
CA ARG A 231 -9.91 -11.29 22.81
C ARG A 231 -11.32 -11.75 22.44
N ASP A 232 -12.22 -10.81 22.27
CA ASP A 232 -13.66 -11.01 22.11
C ASP A 232 -14.20 -10.38 20.82
N ALA A 233 -13.39 -10.46 19.75
CA ALA A 233 -13.72 -9.94 18.44
C ALA A 233 -14.07 -8.44 18.45
N GLY A 234 -13.36 -7.64 19.27
CA GLY A 234 -13.50 -6.20 19.34
C GLY A 234 -14.60 -5.70 20.28
N SER A 235 -15.23 -6.58 21.08
CA SER A 235 -16.26 -6.16 22.05
C SER A 235 -15.64 -5.40 23.23
N SER A 236 -14.40 -5.77 23.62
CA SER A 236 -13.60 -5.03 24.60
C SER A 236 -12.14 -4.91 24.17
N TRP A 237 -11.44 -3.90 24.67
CA TRP A 237 -10.08 -3.58 24.28
C TRP A 237 -9.20 -3.26 25.50
N THR A 238 -7.97 -3.75 25.45
CA THR A 238 -6.93 -3.46 26.44
C THR A 238 -5.78 -2.75 25.74
N PRO A 239 -5.26 -1.61 26.25
CA PRO A 239 -4.07 -0.98 25.68
C PRO A 239 -2.86 -1.90 25.80
N VAL A 240 -2.00 -1.87 24.79
CA VAL A 240 -0.72 -2.60 24.77
C VAL A 240 0.40 -1.59 24.77
N ASP A 241 1.25 -1.66 25.79
CA ASP A 241 2.42 -0.80 25.88
C ASP A 241 3.45 -1.18 24.81
N ASN A 242 4.02 -0.17 24.17
CA ASN A 242 5.20 -0.32 23.34
C ASN A 242 6.16 0.84 23.59
N SER A 243 7.44 0.65 23.30
CA SER A 243 8.48 1.64 23.60
C SER A 243 8.56 2.77 22.57
N SER A 244 7.65 2.85 21.62
CA SER A 244 7.65 3.85 20.54
C SER A 244 6.35 4.67 20.50
N GLN A 245 6.49 5.95 20.20
CA GLN A 245 5.37 6.83 19.89
C GLN A 245 5.21 7.08 18.38
N ALA A 246 6.02 6.42 17.55
CA ALA A 246 5.93 6.52 16.10
C ALA A 246 4.68 5.80 15.58
N SER A 247 4.02 6.39 14.61
CA SER A 247 2.80 5.82 14.03
C SER A 247 3.07 4.48 13.35
N LEU A 248 2.15 3.53 13.53
CA LEU A 248 2.22 2.19 12.97
C LEU A 248 1.31 2.13 11.74
N MET A 249 1.88 1.76 10.59
CA MET A 249 1.23 1.91 9.30
C MET A 249 0.61 0.61 8.78
N ARG A 250 1.28 -0.53 8.95
CA ARG A 250 0.80 -1.83 8.46
C ARG A 250 1.06 -2.93 9.47
N GLY A 251 0.19 -3.93 9.53
CA GLY A 251 0.36 -5.12 10.34
C GLY A 251 0.00 -6.38 9.59
N ARG A 252 0.68 -7.47 9.89
CA ARG A 252 0.38 -8.81 9.37
C ARG A 252 0.56 -9.86 10.45
N THR A 253 -0.25 -10.91 10.37
CA THR A 253 -0.02 -12.15 11.08
C THR A 253 0.68 -13.11 10.13
N LEU A 254 1.87 -13.57 10.51
CA LEU A 254 2.68 -14.49 9.75
C LEU A 254 2.14 -15.92 9.86
N LYS A 255 2.70 -16.84 9.08
CA LYS A 255 2.22 -18.24 9.02
C LYS A 255 2.33 -18.99 10.35
N ASP A 256 3.33 -18.66 11.16
CA ASP A 256 3.57 -19.23 12.48
C ASP A 256 2.71 -18.60 13.61
N GLY A 257 1.87 -17.60 13.26
CA GLY A 257 1.06 -16.85 14.21
C GLY A 257 1.74 -15.61 14.79
N THR A 258 3.01 -15.34 14.46
CA THR A 258 3.71 -14.11 14.84
C THR A 258 2.99 -12.90 14.25
N VAL A 259 2.71 -11.90 15.07
CA VAL A 259 2.15 -10.61 14.62
C VAL A 259 3.28 -9.61 14.44
N VAL A 260 3.35 -8.99 13.28
CA VAL A 260 4.34 -7.96 12.97
C VAL A 260 3.61 -6.67 12.61
N LEU A 261 4.04 -5.55 13.21
CA LEU A 261 3.59 -4.21 12.86
C LEU A 261 4.80 -3.38 12.41
N VAL A 262 4.63 -2.60 11.35
CA VAL A 262 5.67 -1.68 10.86
C VAL A 262 5.16 -0.25 10.81
N GLY A 263 6.07 0.72 10.87
CA GLY A 263 5.66 2.12 10.84
C GLY A 263 6.81 3.12 10.67
N GLN A 264 6.55 4.33 11.12
CA GLN A 264 7.52 5.42 11.07
C GLN A 264 8.79 5.11 11.87
N ASP A 265 9.87 5.86 11.62
CA ASP A 265 11.18 5.72 12.27
C ASP A 265 11.83 4.33 12.11
N GLY A 266 11.44 3.60 11.04
CA GLY A 266 11.92 2.24 10.79
C GLY A 266 11.43 1.21 11.80
N ASN A 267 10.39 1.51 12.56
CA ASN A 267 9.89 0.62 13.61
C ASN A 267 9.34 -0.67 13.03
N VAL A 268 9.76 -1.78 13.64
CA VAL A 268 9.25 -3.13 13.44
C VAL A 268 8.93 -3.71 14.81
N LEU A 269 7.66 -3.92 15.11
CA LEU A 269 7.20 -4.51 16.35
C LEU A 269 6.81 -5.96 16.09
N VAL A 270 7.31 -6.86 16.92
CA VAL A 270 7.10 -8.32 16.78
C VAL A 270 6.44 -8.86 18.04
N SER A 271 5.33 -9.55 17.89
CA SER A 271 4.61 -10.24 18.96
C SER A 271 4.50 -11.73 18.65
N ARG A 272 4.85 -12.58 19.62
CA ARG A 272 4.73 -14.04 19.55
C ARG A 272 3.66 -14.61 20.50
N ASP A 273 2.91 -13.73 21.15
CA ASP A 273 1.93 -14.06 22.19
C ASP A 273 0.50 -13.66 21.84
N GLY A 274 0.22 -13.50 20.51
CA GLY A 274 -1.09 -13.10 20.01
C GLY A 274 -1.38 -11.61 20.20
N ALA A 275 -0.39 -10.76 20.01
CA ALA A 275 -0.45 -9.31 20.11
C ALA A 275 -0.71 -8.76 21.52
N ARG A 276 -0.35 -9.50 22.58
CA ARG A 276 -0.44 -9.04 23.98
C ARG A 276 0.74 -8.17 24.37
N SER A 277 1.92 -8.44 23.81
CA SER A 277 3.14 -7.65 23.96
C SER A 277 3.91 -7.62 22.66
N PHE A 278 4.74 -6.59 22.51
CA PHE A 278 5.57 -6.41 21.33
C PHE A 278 7.01 -6.08 21.70
N ALA A 279 7.94 -6.77 21.04
CA ALA A 279 9.36 -6.40 21.03
C ALA A 279 9.60 -5.39 19.90
N LEU A 280 10.24 -4.28 20.22
CA LEU A 280 10.59 -3.24 19.26
C LEU A 280 11.96 -3.54 18.63
N HIS A 281 11.98 -3.60 17.31
CA HIS A 281 13.17 -3.61 16.46
C HIS A 281 13.16 -2.39 15.56
N ARG A 282 14.29 -2.06 14.94
CA ARG A 282 14.40 -0.98 13.96
C ARG A 282 15.07 -1.46 12.70
N ALA A 283 14.44 -1.24 11.57
CA ALA A 283 15.05 -1.47 10.27
C ALA A 283 16.22 -0.49 10.06
N ALA A 284 17.22 -0.93 9.32
CA ALA A 284 18.40 -0.12 9.03
C ALA A 284 18.02 1.19 8.32
N GLY A 285 18.63 2.30 8.75
CA GLY A 285 18.42 3.62 8.17
C GLY A 285 17.24 4.42 8.74
N GLY A 286 16.38 3.85 9.62
CA GLY A 286 15.32 4.57 10.32
C GLY A 286 14.25 5.21 9.43
N ARG A 287 14.12 4.76 8.17
CA ARG A 287 13.14 5.29 7.21
C ARG A 287 11.73 4.80 7.54
N ALA A 288 10.72 5.59 7.18
CA ALA A 288 9.32 5.20 7.37
C ALA A 288 8.98 3.95 6.53
N LEU A 289 8.36 2.97 7.20
CA LEU A 289 7.90 1.72 6.62
C LEU A 289 6.39 1.76 6.42
N ALA A 290 5.94 1.39 5.24
CA ALA A 290 4.52 1.34 4.85
C ALA A 290 3.97 -0.08 4.80
N SER A 291 4.79 -1.09 4.49
CA SER A 291 4.37 -2.48 4.37
C SER A 291 5.51 -3.46 4.64
N MET A 292 5.19 -4.75 4.78
CA MET A 292 6.17 -5.81 4.94
C MET A 292 5.65 -7.16 4.40
N ILE A 293 6.58 -8.05 4.09
CA ILE A 293 6.34 -9.45 3.69
C ILE A 293 7.39 -10.35 4.36
N GLU A 294 6.97 -11.51 4.85
CA GLU A 294 7.88 -12.56 5.26
C GLU A 294 8.58 -13.17 4.03
N ALA A 295 9.91 -13.19 4.02
CA ALA A 295 10.72 -13.82 2.99
C ALA A 295 10.70 -15.34 3.13
N ALA A 296 11.07 -16.06 2.07
CA ALA A 296 11.10 -17.52 2.07
C ALA A 296 12.11 -18.12 3.05
N ASP A 297 13.17 -17.35 3.41
CA ASP A 297 14.21 -17.72 4.38
C ASP A 297 13.90 -17.31 5.82
N GLY A 298 12.72 -16.73 6.08
CA GLY A 298 12.28 -16.30 7.41
C GLY A 298 12.71 -14.88 7.79
N ASP A 299 13.41 -14.14 6.92
CA ASP A 299 13.65 -12.72 7.13
C ASP A 299 12.40 -11.88 6.85
N LEU A 300 12.43 -10.61 7.21
CA LEU A 300 11.38 -9.67 6.89
C LEU A 300 11.82 -8.74 5.74
N LEU A 301 11.02 -8.68 4.70
CA LEU A 301 11.15 -7.69 3.63
C LEU A 301 10.27 -6.50 3.97
N VAL A 302 10.83 -5.30 4.02
CA VAL A 302 10.13 -4.07 4.38
C VAL A 302 10.10 -3.10 3.21
N PHE A 303 9.00 -2.37 3.08
CA PHE A 303 8.72 -1.45 1.97
C PHE A 303 8.31 -0.09 2.54
N GLY A 304 8.75 0.99 1.91
CA GLY A 304 8.44 2.34 2.39
C GLY A 304 9.26 3.41 1.68
N GLU A 305 9.70 4.41 2.42
CA GLU A 305 10.61 5.45 1.94
C GLU A 305 11.93 4.85 1.46
N GLY A 306 12.32 5.22 0.22
CA GLY A 306 13.53 4.67 -0.41
C GLY A 306 13.37 3.22 -0.82
N GLY A 307 12.12 2.81 -1.08
CA GLY A 307 11.77 1.56 -1.73
C GLY A 307 11.71 0.36 -0.81
N PHE A 308 12.65 -0.56 -0.98
CA PHE A 308 12.67 -1.88 -0.37
C PHE A 308 13.96 -2.10 0.42
N ALA A 309 13.85 -2.80 1.54
CA ALA A 309 14.99 -3.27 2.31
C ALA A 309 14.72 -4.65 2.94
N ARG A 310 15.77 -5.36 3.32
CA ARG A 310 15.69 -6.59 4.10
C ARG A 310 16.04 -6.28 5.57
N ALA A 311 15.13 -6.63 6.46
CA ALA A 311 15.32 -6.53 7.90
C ALA A 311 15.71 -7.94 8.45
N ALA A 312 16.99 -8.29 8.29
CA ALA A 312 17.50 -9.59 8.67
C ALA A 312 17.49 -9.77 10.20
N GLY A 313 17.19 -10.99 10.67
CA GLY A 313 17.26 -11.38 12.08
C GLY A 313 16.16 -10.78 12.97
N VAL A 314 15.24 -9.96 12.45
CA VAL A 314 14.14 -9.38 13.23
C VAL A 314 13.15 -10.45 13.70
N LEU A 315 12.94 -11.48 12.88
CA LEU A 315 12.09 -12.63 13.19
C LEU A 315 12.87 -13.80 13.82
N GLY A 316 14.17 -13.65 14.07
CA GLY A 316 14.98 -14.65 14.74
C GLY A 316 14.48 -15.01 16.15
N PRO A 317 14.94 -16.14 16.69
CA PRO A 317 14.47 -16.69 17.98
C PRO A 317 14.68 -15.74 19.14
#